data_57c872296b11267cee9d8dea216dfdb7
#
_entry.id   57c872296b11267cee9d8dea216dfdb7
#
_cell.length_a   1.000
_cell.length_b   1.000
_cell.length_c   1.000
_cell.angle_alpha   90.00
_cell.angle_beta   90.00
_cell.angle_gamma   90.00
#
_symmetry.space_group_name_H-M   'P 1'
#
loop_
_entity.id
_entity.type
_entity.pdbx_description
1 polymer ?
#
loop_
_entity_poly.entity_id
_entity_poly.type
_entity_poly.pdbx_seq_one_letter_code
_entity_poly.pdbx_strand_id
1 'polypeptide(L)'
;STSRGLGDVYKRQILTLPAGHIADQYDRRHIMRACQLAEALAGLTLAATALAGHTPTWLIFVAVAAVGAARAFESPATTSLLPGLVPSSQLQQAISLTSSAMQTAMILGPALGGLLYALGAGLAYSIVTALFLTAALATTLIRLDHTPPRREPLTLANAFAGIGFIRTRPILLGVITLDLFAVLLGGAVALLPVYAKEILHTGPWGLGLLRSSPAIGALAMSLLLARFPMRHHAGLKMFGAVGVFGLATVVFGLSTWLPLSVAALVVLGAADVVSVVIRSALVQFATPDHMRGRVNAMNMLFIGASNQLGEFESGVTAALLGTVPAVVLGGIGSIVIVLLWMRVFPALRRVDNLEALSR
;
A
#
# COMPACT_ATOMS: atom_id res chain seq x y z
N SER A 1 -8.79 -21.44 12.80
CA SER A 1 -7.63 -20.69 12.27
C SER A 1 -7.87 -19.17 12.16
N THR A 2 -9.08 -18.70 12.43
CA THR A 2 -9.50 -17.27 12.31
C THR A 2 -8.95 -16.33 13.39
N SER A 3 -8.54 -16.84 14.53
CA SER A 3 -8.00 -16.03 15.64
C SER A 3 -6.54 -15.57 15.44
N ARG A 4 -5.80 -16.18 14.50
CA ARG A 4 -4.38 -15.85 14.27
C ARG A 4 -4.19 -14.63 13.39
N GLY A 5 -5.08 -14.35 12.44
CA GLY A 5 -5.00 -13.16 11.56
C GLY A 5 -5.26 -11.84 12.27
N LEU A 6 -6.19 -11.80 13.23
CA LEU A 6 -6.46 -10.62 14.06
C LEU A 6 -5.25 -10.22 14.91
N GLY A 7 -4.49 -11.19 15.43
CA GLY A 7 -3.29 -10.93 16.23
C GLY A 7 -2.19 -10.18 15.47
N ASP A 8 -2.03 -10.42 14.16
CA ASP A 8 -0.98 -9.81 13.36
C ASP A 8 -1.35 -8.38 12.90
N VAL A 9 -2.62 -8.10 12.69
CA VAL A 9 -3.15 -6.76 12.38
C VAL A 9 -2.97 -5.82 13.58
N TYR A 10 -3.33 -6.28 14.79
CA TYR A 10 -3.14 -5.50 16.01
C TYR A 10 -1.65 -5.30 16.35
N LYS A 11 -0.80 -6.29 16.11
CA LYS A 11 0.64 -6.17 16.37
C LYS A 11 1.31 -5.11 15.49
N ARG A 12 0.95 -4.99 14.20
CA ARG A 12 1.49 -3.94 13.33
C ARG A 12 1.07 -2.53 13.76
N GLN A 13 -0.18 -2.33 14.14
CA GLN A 13 -0.66 -1.02 14.61
C GLN A 13 -0.15 -0.64 15.99
N ILE A 14 -0.05 -1.60 16.92
CA ILE A 14 0.52 -1.39 18.26
C ILE A 14 2.02 -1.09 18.18
N LEU A 15 2.75 -1.69 17.25
CA LEU A 15 4.18 -1.46 17.06
C LEU A 15 4.49 -0.12 16.36
N THR A 16 3.55 0.47 15.63
CA THR A 16 3.80 1.73 14.89
C THR A 16 4.00 2.92 15.84
N LEU A 17 3.29 2.97 16.98
CA LEU A 17 3.47 4.04 17.98
C LEU A 17 4.80 3.93 18.73
N PRO A 18 5.20 2.76 19.28
CA PRO A 18 6.52 2.56 19.84
C PRO A 18 7.65 2.73 18.81
N ALA A 19 7.43 2.30 17.56
CA ALA A 19 8.41 2.41 16.49
C ALA A 19 8.74 3.87 16.15
N GLY A 20 7.74 4.75 16.12
CA GLY A 20 7.94 6.19 15.94
C GLY A 20 8.78 6.78 17.08
N HIS A 21 8.48 6.41 18.33
CA HIS A 21 9.21 6.89 19.50
C HIS A 21 10.67 6.40 19.55
N ILE A 22 10.89 5.14 19.19
CA ILE A 22 12.23 4.55 19.07
C ILE A 22 13.02 5.21 17.93
N ALA A 23 12.38 5.47 16.78
CA ALA A 23 13.00 6.15 15.66
C ALA A 23 13.42 7.61 15.98
N ASP A 24 12.80 8.22 16.98
CA ASP A 24 13.14 9.58 17.45
C ASP A 24 14.27 9.56 18.49
N GLN A 25 14.46 8.46 19.25
CA GLN A 25 15.47 8.35 20.30
C GLN A 25 16.81 7.77 19.84
N TYR A 26 16.79 6.89 18.86
CA TYR A 26 17.97 6.18 18.35
C TYR A 26 18.41 6.69 16.99
N ASP A 27 19.69 6.50 16.68
CA ASP A 27 20.21 6.80 15.33
C ASP A 27 19.45 5.96 14.27
N ARG A 28 18.76 6.67 13.40
CA ARG A 28 17.90 6.09 12.35
C ARG A 28 18.64 5.10 11.45
N ARG A 29 19.96 5.29 11.25
CA ARG A 29 20.82 4.37 10.49
C ARG A 29 20.96 3.03 11.20
N HIS A 30 21.11 3.06 12.54
CA HIS A 30 21.18 1.82 13.33
C HIS A 30 19.87 1.05 13.29
N ILE A 31 18.73 1.75 13.35
CA ILE A 31 17.41 1.13 13.24
C ILE A 31 17.25 0.47 11.87
N MET A 32 17.50 1.22 10.76
CA MET A 32 17.41 0.68 9.40
C MET A 32 18.30 -0.55 9.21
N ARG A 33 19.57 -0.45 9.63
CA ARG A 33 20.53 -1.56 9.52
C ARG A 33 20.08 -2.78 10.33
N ALA A 34 19.59 -2.58 11.56
CA ALA A 34 19.08 -3.68 12.38
C ALA A 34 17.85 -4.35 11.73
N CYS A 35 16.94 -3.57 11.15
CA CYS A 35 15.79 -4.09 10.41
C CYS A 35 16.22 -4.89 9.18
N GLN A 36 17.11 -4.35 8.36
CA GLN A 36 17.64 -5.02 7.15
C GLN A 36 18.41 -6.30 7.47
N LEU A 37 19.15 -6.33 8.57
CA LEU A 37 19.82 -7.55 9.04
C LEU A 37 18.81 -8.58 9.56
N ALA A 38 17.74 -8.17 10.24
CA ALA A 38 16.67 -9.07 10.66
C ALA A 38 15.92 -9.66 9.45
N GLU A 39 15.67 -8.86 8.42
CA GLU A 39 15.07 -9.31 7.16
C GLU A 39 16.01 -10.26 6.39
N ALA A 40 17.29 -9.96 6.36
CA ALA A 40 18.33 -10.85 5.79
C ALA A 40 18.39 -12.18 6.52
N LEU A 41 18.32 -12.19 7.85
CA LEU A 41 18.31 -13.42 8.67
C LEU A 41 17.05 -14.25 8.39
N ALA A 42 15.87 -13.61 8.31
CA ALA A 42 14.64 -14.29 7.92
C ALA A 42 14.73 -14.90 6.52
N GLY A 43 15.28 -14.15 5.55
CA GLY A 43 15.54 -14.66 4.20
C GLY A 43 16.53 -15.83 4.18
N LEU A 44 17.62 -15.73 4.94
CA LEU A 44 18.65 -16.77 5.03
C LEU A 44 18.09 -18.07 5.62
N THR A 45 17.29 -17.99 6.67
CA THR A 45 16.65 -19.17 7.26
C THR A 45 15.69 -19.87 6.29
N LEU A 46 14.92 -19.10 5.53
CA LEU A 46 14.07 -19.65 4.47
C LEU A 46 14.89 -20.24 3.31
N ALA A 47 15.98 -19.59 2.90
CA ALA A 47 16.89 -20.10 1.87
C ALA A 47 17.51 -21.43 2.29
N ALA A 48 18.06 -21.51 3.49
CA ALA A 48 18.71 -22.70 4.01
C ALA A 48 17.74 -23.90 4.07
N THR A 49 16.51 -23.71 4.58
CA THR A 49 15.52 -24.78 4.66
C THR A 49 14.95 -25.17 3.30
N ALA A 50 14.80 -24.22 2.37
CA ALA A 50 14.35 -24.50 1.01
C ALA A 50 15.40 -25.28 0.21
N LEU A 51 16.70 -24.95 0.37
CA LEU A 51 17.81 -25.68 -0.26
C LEU A 51 17.98 -27.07 0.34
N ALA A 52 17.67 -27.26 1.64
CA ALA A 52 17.64 -28.57 2.29
C ALA A 52 16.42 -29.42 1.90
N GLY A 53 15.53 -28.90 1.04
CA GLY A 53 14.35 -29.63 0.57
C GLY A 53 13.19 -29.72 1.56
N HIS A 54 13.28 -29.07 2.73
CA HIS A 54 12.24 -29.09 3.75
C HIS A 54 12.09 -27.74 4.43
N THR A 55 11.03 -27.01 4.08
CA THR A 55 10.68 -25.72 4.72
C THR A 55 9.43 -25.91 5.58
N PRO A 56 9.54 -25.95 6.92
CA PRO A 56 8.39 -26.07 7.78
C PRO A 56 7.45 -24.87 7.66
N THR A 57 6.16 -25.10 7.58
CA THR A 57 5.14 -24.03 7.42
C THR A 57 5.20 -22.97 8.54
N TRP A 58 5.45 -23.40 9.78
CA TRP A 58 5.57 -22.47 10.90
C TRP A 58 6.73 -21.47 10.73
N LEU A 59 7.84 -21.90 10.11
CA LEU A 59 9.00 -21.03 9.86
C LEU A 59 8.65 -19.91 8.89
N ILE A 60 7.83 -20.20 7.88
CA ILE A 60 7.33 -19.16 6.95
C ILE A 60 6.53 -18.10 7.72
N PHE A 61 5.65 -18.52 8.63
CA PHE A 61 4.90 -17.55 9.45
C PHE A 61 5.79 -16.72 10.37
N VAL A 62 6.80 -17.33 10.98
CA VAL A 62 7.78 -16.62 11.81
C VAL A 62 8.58 -15.62 10.97
N ALA A 63 9.08 -16.02 9.80
CA ALA A 63 9.82 -15.15 8.90
C ALA A 63 8.96 -13.96 8.43
N VAL A 64 7.71 -14.20 8.01
CA VAL A 64 6.77 -13.14 7.61
C VAL A 64 6.49 -12.19 8.77
N ALA A 65 6.28 -12.70 9.98
CA ALA A 65 6.08 -11.87 11.18
C ALA A 65 7.32 -11.02 11.50
N ALA A 66 8.53 -11.60 11.40
CA ALA A 66 9.79 -10.90 11.62
C ALA A 66 10.01 -9.76 10.58
N VAL A 67 9.81 -10.06 9.29
CA VAL A 67 9.87 -9.06 8.21
C VAL A 67 8.82 -7.97 8.41
N GLY A 68 7.59 -8.34 8.78
CA GLY A 68 6.53 -7.37 9.06
C GLY A 68 6.84 -6.46 10.25
N ALA A 69 7.45 -7.00 11.31
CA ALA A 69 7.92 -6.22 12.44
C ALA A 69 9.08 -5.28 12.05
N ALA A 70 10.09 -5.78 11.32
CA ALA A 70 11.20 -4.97 10.84
C ALA A 70 10.72 -3.78 10.00
N ARG A 71 9.83 -4.00 9.04
CA ARG A 71 9.24 -2.94 8.20
C ARG A 71 8.47 -1.87 8.98
N ALA A 72 7.83 -2.23 10.08
CA ALA A 72 7.12 -1.27 10.93
C ALA A 72 8.07 -0.23 11.54
N PHE A 73 9.34 -0.59 11.79
CA PHE A 73 10.38 0.31 12.28
C PHE A 73 11.18 0.98 11.15
N GLU A 74 11.45 0.24 10.05
CA GLU A 74 12.23 0.75 8.92
C GLU A 74 11.52 1.90 8.20
N SER A 75 10.21 1.82 7.98
CA SER A 75 9.45 2.81 7.22
C SER A 75 9.53 4.23 7.80
N PRO A 76 9.27 4.48 9.11
CA PRO A 76 9.42 5.81 9.70
C PRO A 76 10.90 6.24 9.76
N ALA A 77 11.84 5.32 9.96
CA ALA A 77 13.26 5.63 9.97
C ALA A 77 13.74 6.14 8.59
N THR A 78 13.35 5.47 7.50
CA THR A 78 13.70 5.85 6.12
C THR A 78 13.15 7.22 5.75
N THR A 79 11.87 7.49 6.01
CA THR A 79 11.25 8.77 5.70
C THR A 79 11.84 9.93 6.49
N SER A 80 12.28 9.66 7.72
CA SER A 80 12.90 10.65 8.59
C SER A 80 14.39 10.89 8.29
N LEU A 81 15.05 9.93 7.63
CA LEU A 81 16.48 10.02 7.29
C LEU A 81 16.70 10.92 6.07
N LEU A 82 15.83 10.87 5.07
CA LEU A 82 15.99 11.54 3.78
C LEU A 82 16.26 13.05 3.88
N PRO A 83 15.57 13.85 4.72
CA PRO A 83 15.86 15.27 4.87
C PRO A 83 17.25 15.60 5.47
N GLY A 84 17.87 14.63 6.15
CA GLY A 84 19.23 14.78 6.70
C GLY A 84 20.34 14.38 5.75
N LEU A 85 20.01 13.76 4.61
CA LEU A 85 21.00 13.26 3.64
C LEU A 85 21.33 14.27 2.54
N VAL A 86 20.43 15.22 2.27
CA VAL A 86 20.58 16.16 1.16
C VAL A 86 20.30 17.61 1.62
N PRO A 87 20.91 18.60 1.00
CA PRO A 87 20.56 20.01 1.21
C PRO A 87 19.07 20.26 0.91
N SER A 88 18.47 21.24 1.57
CA SER A 88 17.05 21.59 1.39
C SER A 88 16.68 21.91 -0.07
N SER A 89 17.62 22.46 -0.85
CA SER A 89 17.45 22.74 -2.29
C SER A 89 17.29 21.47 -3.15
N GLN A 90 17.83 20.32 -2.71
CA GLN A 90 17.78 19.04 -3.42
C GLN A 90 16.75 18.07 -2.83
N LEU A 91 16.09 18.43 -1.73
CA LEU A 91 15.15 17.54 -1.03
C LEU A 91 14.00 17.07 -1.92
N GLN A 92 13.45 17.95 -2.75
CA GLN A 92 12.38 17.60 -3.69
C GLN A 92 12.83 16.55 -4.71
N GLN A 93 14.06 16.70 -5.25
CA GLN A 93 14.64 15.74 -6.18
C GLN A 93 14.89 14.38 -5.52
N ALA A 94 15.40 14.37 -4.27
CA ALA A 94 15.63 13.16 -3.50
C ALA A 94 14.31 12.42 -3.20
N ILE A 95 13.26 13.13 -2.81
CA ILE A 95 11.92 12.55 -2.62
C ILE A 95 11.41 11.94 -3.93
N SER A 96 11.55 12.65 -5.05
CA SER A 96 11.12 12.15 -6.36
C SER A 96 11.88 10.86 -6.76
N LEU A 97 13.19 10.83 -6.56
CA LEU A 97 14.03 9.67 -6.87
C LEU A 97 13.65 8.46 -6.01
N THR A 98 13.48 8.67 -4.69
CA THR A 98 13.08 7.61 -3.76
C THR A 98 11.69 7.07 -4.11
N SER A 99 10.74 7.94 -4.43
CA SER A 99 9.41 7.54 -4.87
C SER A 99 9.44 6.75 -6.17
N SER A 100 10.26 7.17 -7.14
CA SER A 100 10.43 6.44 -8.40
C SER A 100 11.05 5.07 -8.19
N ALA A 101 12.06 4.96 -7.33
CA ALA A 101 12.68 3.68 -6.98
C ALA A 101 11.67 2.74 -6.29
N MET A 102 10.88 3.27 -5.35
CA MET A 102 9.83 2.53 -4.67
C MET A 102 8.78 2.01 -5.66
N GLN A 103 8.31 2.87 -6.57
CA GLN A 103 7.33 2.49 -7.59
C GLN A 103 7.89 1.42 -8.54
N THR A 104 9.13 1.55 -8.96
CA THR A 104 9.81 0.54 -9.77
C THR A 104 9.89 -0.80 -9.04
N ALA A 105 10.23 -0.79 -7.76
CA ALA A 105 10.28 -1.99 -6.94
C ALA A 105 8.88 -2.64 -6.77
N MET A 106 7.82 -1.86 -6.63
CA MET A 106 6.45 -2.36 -6.54
C MET A 106 5.98 -3.02 -7.84
N ILE A 107 6.45 -2.54 -9.00
CA ILE A 107 6.11 -3.12 -10.31
C ILE A 107 6.95 -4.37 -10.59
N LEU A 108 8.27 -4.24 -10.48
CA LEU A 108 9.19 -5.30 -10.87
C LEU A 108 9.31 -6.41 -9.82
N GLY A 109 9.15 -6.07 -8.53
CA GLY A 109 9.32 -6.99 -7.42
C GLY A 109 8.48 -8.26 -7.55
N PRO A 110 7.14 -8.17 -7.69
CA PRO A 110 6.30 -9.36 -7.84
C PRO A 110 6.60 -10.19 -9.08
N ALA A 111 6.91 -9.54 -10.22
CA ALA A 111 7.26 -10.23 -11.47
C ALA A 111 8.58 -11.00 -11.32
N LEU A 112 9.62 -10.33 -10.83
CA LEU A 112 10.92 -10.95 -10.58
C LEU A 112 10.83 -12.03 -9.50
N GLY A 113 10.09 -11.76 -8.41
CA GLY A 113 9.86 -12.72 -7.35
C GLY A 113 9.17 -14.00 -7.84
N GLY A 114 8.14 -13.86 -8.68
CA GLY A 114 7.45 -14.99 -9.31
C GLY A 114 8.36 -15.79 -10.25
N LEU A 115 9.17 -15.11 -11.05
CA LEU A 115 10.14 -15.73 -11.96
C LEU A 115 11.24 -16.47 -11.18
N LEU A 116 11.85 -15.83 -10.19
CA LEU A 116 12.88 -16.44 -9.36
C LEU A 116 12.34 -17.65 -8.58
N TYR A 117 11.11 -17.56 -8.08
CA TYR A 117 10.48 -18.67 -7.37
C TYR A 117 10.18 -19.84 -8.31
N ALA A 118 9.88 -19.60 -9.58
CA ALA A 118 9.71 -20.64 -10.59
C ALA A 118 11.02 -21.40 -10.88
N LEU A 119 12.18 -20.72 -10.73
CA LEU A 119 13.51 -21.34 -10.86
C LEU A 119 13.92 -22.11 -9.60
N GLY A 120 13.26 -21.85 -8.47
CA GLY A 120 13.47 -22.56 -7.20
C GLY A 120 13.35 -21.63 -6.00
N ALA A 121 12.61 -22.07 -4.97
CA ALA A 121 12.41 -21.31 -3.74
C ALA A 121 13.76 -20.94 -3.04
N GLY A 122 14.69 -21.88 -2.98
CA GLY A 122 16.00 -21.66 -2.39
C GLY A 122 16.78 -20.54 -3.09
N LEU A 123 16.76 -20.51 -4.43
CA LEU A 123 17.40 -19.44 -5.21
C LEU A 123 16.72 -18.07 -4.93
N ALA A 124 15.39 -18.03 -4.96
CA ALA A 124 14.64 -16.80 -4.71
C ALA A 124 14.97 -16.21 -3.33
N TYR A 125 14.92 -17.02 -2.27
CA TYR A 125 15.25 -16.56 -0.91
C TYR A 125 16.73 -16.18 -0.75
N SER A 126 17.66 -16.86 -1.44
CA SER A 126 19.08 -16.51 -1.42
C SER A 126 19.34 -15.13 -2.04
N ILE A 127 18.70 -14.83 -3.17
CA ILE A 127 18.78 -13.51 -3.82
C ILE A 127 18.20 -12.42 -2.92
N VAL A 128 17.03 -12.66 -2.33
CA VAL A 128 16.41 -11.70 -1.38
C VAL A 128 17.33 -11.44 -0.19
N THR A 129 17.94 -12.48 0.37
CA THR A 129 18.94 -12.36 1.46
C THR A 129 20.12 -11.49 1.05
N ALA A 130 20.68 -11.72 -0.14
CA ALA A 130 21.80 -10.94 -0.67
C ALA A 130 21.42 -9.47 -0.86
N LEU A 131 20.20 -9.18 -1.34
CA LEU A 131 19.70 -7.81 -1.49
C LEU A 131 19.56 -7.09 -0.14
N PHE A 132 19.03 -7.75 0.89
CA PHE A 132 18.93 -7.15 2.24
C PHE A 132 20.33 -6.93 2.87
N LEU A 133 21.26 -7.86 2.69
CA LEU A 133 22.65 -7.66 3.15
C LEU A 133 23.31 -6.50 2.42
N THR A 134 23.09 -6.37 1.11
CA THR A 134 23.61 -5.24 0.32
C THR A 134 22.98 -3.92 0.80
N ALA A 135 21.69 -3.89 1.10
CA ALA A 135 21.02 -2.72 1.66
C ALA A 135 21.58 -2.36 3.05
N ALA A 136 21.80 -3.36 3.92
CA ALA A 136 22.40 -3.14 5.23
C ALA A 136 23.83 -2.60 5.13
N LEU A 137 24.62 -3.10 4.18
CA LEU A 137 25.95 -2.59 3.89
C LEU A 137 25.90 -1.15 3.37
N ALA A 138 25.01 -0.86 2.41
CA ALA A 138 24.83 0.49 1.89
C ALA A 138 24.41 1.48 3.00
N THR A 139 23.54 1.06 3.91
CA THR A 139 23.13 1.85 5.07
C THR A 139 24.30 2.18 6.00
N THR A 140 25.30 1.32 6.12
CA THR A 140 26.54 1.61 6.91
C THR A 140 27.39 2.71 6.29
N LEU A 141 27.34 2.88 4.98
CA LEU A 141 28.10 3.89 4.24
C LEU A 141 27.47 5.28 4.30
N ILE A 142 26.24 5.40 4.78
CA ILE A 142 25.52 6.68 4.90
C ILE A 142 26.22 7.54 5.97
N ARG A 143 26.67 8.72 5.57
CA ARG A 143 27.19 9.76 6.46
C ARG A 143 26.12 10.81 6.66
N LEU A 144 25.79 11.14 7.91
CA LEU A 144 24.85 12.23 8.25
C LEU A 144 25.68 13.45 8.63
N ASP A 145 25.63 14.47 7.80
CA ASP A 145 26.30 15.77 8.06
C ASP A 145 25.39 16.75 8.80
N HIS A 146 24.07 16.45 8.85
CA HIS A 146 23.06 17.34 9.46
C HIS A 146 22.16 16.57 10.41
N THR A 147 21.92 17.13 11.60
CA THR A 147 20.89 16.67 12.53
C THR A 147 19.53 17.12 11.97
N PRO A 148 18.63 16.19 11.59
CA PRO A 148 17.32 16.59 11.09
C PRO A 148 16.52 17.34 12.15
N PRO A 149 15.71 18.34 11.76
CA PRO A 149 14.89 19.08 12.70
C PRO A 149 13.98 18.13 13.46
N ARG A 150 13.91 18.33 14.78
CA ARG A 150 13.08 17.56 15.69
C ARG A 150 11.61 17.74 15.28
N ARG A 151 10.99 16.72 14.74
CA ARG A 151 9.55 16.74 14.47
C ARG A 151 8.80 16.53 15.78
N GLU A 152 7.73 17.30 15.98
CA GLU A 152 6.84 17.03 17.12
C GLU A 152 6.28 15.62 17.02
N PRO A 153 6.33 14.82 18.10
CA PRO A 153 5.80 13.46 18.08
C PRO A 153 4.30 13.51 17.80
N LEU A 154 3.82 12.55 16.99
CA LEU A 154 2.40 12.31 16.79
C LEU A 154 1.79 11.85 18.12
N THR A 155 1.30 12.79 18.91
CA THR A 155 0.56 12.45 20.13
C THR A 155 -0.87 12.03 19.76
N LEU A 156 -1.47 11.15 20.55
CA LEU A 156 -2.88 10.75 20.37
C LEU A 156 -3.80 12.00 20.33
N ALA A 157 -3.50 13.03 21.12
CA ALA A 157 -4.23 14.29 21.08
C ALA A 157 -4.18 14.98 19.70
N ASN A 158 -3.02 14.95 19.02
CA ASN A 158 -2.87 15.49 17.68
C ASN A 158 -3.64 14.68 16.63
N ALA A 159 -3.69 13.35 16.79
CA ALA A 159 -4.48 12.46 15.94
C ALA A 159 -5.99 12.74 16.12
N PHE A 160 -6.50 12.84 17.35
CA PHE A 160 -7.90 13.18 17.61
C PHE A 160 -8.31 14.56 17.07
N ALA A 161 -7.40 15.53 17.13
CA ALA A 161 -7.64 16.84 16.50
C ALA A 161 -7.81 16.73 14.97
N GLY A 162 -7.04 15.85 14.31
CA GLY A 162 -7.19 15.55 12.89
C GLY A 162 -8.56 14.94 12.56
N ILE A 163 -9.02 13.97 13.34
CA ILE A 163 -10.35 13.35 13.19
C ILE A 163 -11.46 14.39 13.38
N GLY A 164 -11.36 15.22 14.42
CA GLY A 164 -12.31 16.30 14.69
C GLY A 164 -12.43 17.22 13.49
N PHE A 165 -11.31 17.65 12.92
CA PHE A 165 -11.30 18.51 11.72
C PHE A 165 -11.92 17.83 10.50
N ILE A 166 -11.58 16.56 10.22
CA ILE A 166 -12.15 15.80 9.09
C ILE A 166 -13.66 15.71 9.21
N ARG A 167 -14.20 15.45 10.41
CA ARG A 167 -15.65 15.33 10.66
C ARG A 167 -16.42 16.62 10.40
N THR A 168 -15.81 17.77 10.60
CA THR A 168 -16.46 19.07 10.35
C THR A 168 -16.48 19.47 8.87
N ARG A 169 -15.76 18.75 8.01
CA ARG A 169 -15.61 19.06 6.58
C ARG A 169 -16.21 17.95 5.71
N PRO A 170 -17.44 18.11 5.18
CA PRO A 170 -18.13 17.05 4.41
C PRO A 170 -17.34 16.52 3.22
N ILE A 171 -16.57 17.38 2.53
CA ILE A 171 -15.74 16.98 1.40
C ILE A 171 -14.62 16.05 1.87
N LEU A 172 -13.87 16.41 2.93
CA LEU A 172 -12.81 15.57 3.48
C LEU A 172 -13.33 14.25 4.01
N LEU A 173 -14.43 14.30 4.76
CA LEU A 173 -15.08 13.10 5.28
C LEU A 173 -15.53 12.19 4.14
N GLY A 174 -16.18 12.74 3.12
CA GLY A 174 -16.66 11.99 1.96
C GLY A 174 -15.53 11.32 1.18
N VAL A 175 -14.42 12.05 0.95
CA VAL A 175 -13.25 11.54 0.21
C VAL A 175 -12.55 10.42 0.95
N ILE A 176 -12.26 10.62 2.24
CA ILE A 176 -11.50 9.65 3.05
C ILE A 176 -12.34 8.39 3.30
N THR A 177 -13.64 8.56 3.59
CA THR A 177 -14.52 7.40 3.85
C THR A 177 -14.89 6.66 2.56
N LEU A 178 -14.99 7.32 1.41
CA LEU A 178 -15.17 6.64 0.12
C LEU A 178 -14.04 5.64 -0.13
N ASP A 179 -12.81 6.09 0.02
CA ASP A 179 -11.64 5.23 -0.15
C ASP A 179 -11.61 4.08 0.87
N LEU A 180 -11.82 4.40 2.14
CA LEU A 180 -11.84 3.41 3.21
C LEU A 180 -12.80 2.27 2.90
N PHE A 181 -14.03 2.56 2.53
CA PHE A 181 -15.03 1.53 2.25
C PHE A 181 -14.83 0.84 0.90
N ALA A 182 -14.38 1.57 -0.13
CA ALA A 182 -14.10 0.98 -1.45
C ALA A 182 -12.96 -0.03 -1.37
N VAL A 183 -11.89 0.30 -0.64
CA VAL A 183 -10.73 -0.58 -0.44
C VAL A 183 -11.06 -1.72 0.52
N LEU A 184 -11.82 -1.44 1.60
CA LEU A 184 -12.25 -2.46 2.56
C LEU A 184 -13.00 -3.60 1.86
N LEU A 185 -13.88 -3.28 0.92
CA LEU A 185 -14.66 -4.27 0.19
C LEU A 185 -13.93 -4.80 -1.06
N GLY A 186 -13.01 -4.02 -1.62
CA GLY A 186 -12.32 -4.33 -2.88
C GLY A 186 -11.07 -5.20 -2.77
N GLY A 187 -10.86 -5.95 -1.66
CA GLY A 187 -9.63 -6.67 -1.33
C GLY A 187 -9.21 -7.85 -2.23
N ALA A 188 -9.52 -7.82 -3.53
CA ALA A 188 -9.21 -8.88 -4.51
C ALA A 188 -7.73 -9.29 -4.55
N VAL A 189 -6.81 -8.36 -4.24
CA VAL A 189 -5.36 -8.59 -4.30
C VAL A 189 -4.90 -9.65 -3.29
N ALA A 190 -5.57 -9.77 -2.13
CA ALA A 190 -5.27 -10.79 -1.14
C ALA A 190 -5.53 -12.22 -1.63
N LEU A 191 -6.46 -12.38 -2.58
CA LEU A 191 -6.88 -13.69 -3.11
C LEU A 191 -6.14 -14.08 -4.40
N LEU A 192 -5.24 -13.26 -4.92
CA LEU A 192 -4.45 -13.55 -6.12
C LEU A 192 -3.70 -14.89 -6.07
N PRO A 193 -3.11 -15.34 -4.93
CA PRO A 193 -2.47 -16.65 -4.85
C PRO A 193 -3.45 -17.81 -5.09
N VAL A 194 -4.67 -17.70 -4.58
CA VAL A 194 -5.72 -18.71 -4.76
C VAL A 194 -6.20 -18.71 -6.23
N TYR A 195 -6.41 -17.52 -6.80
CA TYR A 195 -6.77 -17.38 -8.21
C TYR A 195 -5.72 -17.98 -9.14
N ALA A 196 -4.44 -17.69 -8.91
CA ALA A 196 -3.35 -18.21 -9.73
C ALA A 196 -3.29 -19.73 -9.70
N LYS A 197 -3.48 -20.33 -8.52
CA LYS A 197 -3.36 -21.79 -8.31
C LYS A 197 -4.62 -22.57 -8.70
N GLU A 198 -5.80 -22.13 -8.24
CA GLU A 198 -7.02 -22.93 -8.26
C GLU A 198 -7.98 -22.58 -9.40
N ILE A 199 -7.92 -21.34 -9.92
CA ILE A 199 -8.86 -20.86 -10.94
C ILE A 199 -8.18 -20.75 -12.30
N LEU A 200 -7.00 -20.09 -12.33
CA LEU A 200 -6.25 -19.87 -13.58
C LEU A 200 -5.24 -20.99 -13.85
N HIS A 201 -4.99 -21.88 -12.90
CA HIS A 201 -4.05 -23.00 -12.99
C HIS A 201 -2.67 -22.57 -13.51
N THR A 202 -2.20 -21.40 -13.07
CA THR A 202 -0.89 -20.86 -13.43
C THR A 202 0.14 -21.12 -12.33
N GLY A 203 1.38 -21.27 -12.74
CA GLY A 203 2.49 -21.42 -11.79
C GLY A 203 2.88 -20.08 -11.10
N PRO A 204 4.01 -20.06 -10.39
CA PRO A 204 4.51 -18.87 -9.71
C PRO A 204 4.70 -17.64 -10.61
N TRP A 205 5.03 -17.84 -11.89
CA TRP A 205 5.15 -16.77 -12.87
C TRP A 205 3.81 -16.06 -13.12
N GLY A 206 2.71 -16.82 -13.19
CA GLY A 206 1.37 -16.26 -13.37
C GLY A 206 0.95 -15.43 -12.15
N LEU A 207 1.25 -15.88 -10.94
CA LEU A 207 1.04 -15.09 -9.72
C LEU A 207 1.87 -13.80 -9.74
N GLY A 208 3.14 -13.88 -10.17
CA GLY A 208 3.99 -12.71 -10.31
C GLY A 208 3.40 -11.69 -11.29
N LEU A 209 2.90 -12.15 -12.45
CA LEU A 209 2.25 -11.32 -13.44
C LEU A 209 0.97 -10.68 -12.91
N LEU A 210 0.09 -11.45 -12.25
CA LEU A 210 -1.14 -10.93 -11.65
C LEU A 210 -0.84 -9.87 -10.59
N ARG A 211 0.16 -10.07 -9.74
CA ARG A 211 0.56 -9.10 -8.70
C ARG A 211 1.16 -7.83 -9.29
N SER A 212 1.86 -7.91 -10.43
CA SER A 212 2.45 -6.74 -11.09
C SER A 212 1.44 -5.94 -11.90
N SER A 213 0.34 -6.57 -12.33
CA SER A 213 -0.65 -5.98 -13.24
C SER A 213 -1.25 -4.67 -12.72
N PRO A 214 -1.70 -4.54 -11.46
CA PRO A 214 -2.21 -3.27 -10.94
C PRO A 214 -1.15 -2.16 -10.97
N ALA A 215 0.10 -2.48 -10.64
CA ALA A 215 1.19 -1.50 -10.64
C ALA A 215 1.55 -1.03 -12.06
N ILE A 216 1.46 -1.91 -13.07
CA ILE A 216 1.62 -1.54 -14.48
C ILE A 216 0.53 -0.56 -14.90
N GLY A 217 -0.74 -0.84 -14.54
CA GLY A 217 -1.87 0.04 -14.80
C GLY A 217 -1.72 1.40 -14.11
N ALA A 218 -1.29 1.38 -12.86
CA ALA A 218 -1.02 2.57 -12.07
C ALA A 218 0.07 3.45 -12.71
N LEU A 219 1.17 2.85 -13.16
CA LEU A 219 2.25 3.58 -13.83
C LEU A 219 1.78 4.19 -15.16
N ALA A 220 1.12 3.40 -16.01
CA ALA A 220 0.62 3.88 -17.29
C ALA A 220 -0.36 5.06 -17.10
N MET A 221 -1.28 4.96 -16.14
CA MET A 221 -2.22 6.03 -15.84
C MET A 221 -1.52 7.25 -15.24
N SER A 222 -0.52 7.08 -14.36
CA SER A 222 0.25 8.19 -13.79
C SER A 222 0.97 8.99 -14.87
N LEU A 223 1.58 8.31 -15.85
CA LEU A 223 2.23 8.96 -17.01
C LEU A 223 1.22 9.70 -17.88
N LEU A 224 0.05 9.09 -18.10
CA LEU A 224 -1.04 9.73 -18.84
C LEU A 224 -1.54 11.00 -18.15
N LEU A 225 -1.74 10.94 -16.83
CA LEU A 225 -2.19 12.08 -16.02
C LEU A 225 -1.13 13.20 -15.94
N ALA A 226 0.16 12.85 -15.95
CA ALA A 226 1.23 13.82 -16.02
C ALA A 226 1.20 14.60 -17.34
N ARG A 227 0.82 13.94 -18.45
CA ARG A 227 0.70 14.57 -19.77
C ARG A 227 -0.63 15.29 -19.97
N PHE A 228 -1.72 14.74 -19.39
CA PHE A 228 -3.09 15.27 -19.53
C PHE A 228 -3.72 15.46 -18.14
N PRO A 229 -3.40 16.56 -17.45
CA PRO A 229 -3.91 16.81 -16.09
C PRO A 229 -5.44 16.98 -16.08
N MET A 230 -6.08 16.38 -15.10
CA MET A 230 -7.52 16.47 -14.91
C MET A 230 -7.89 17.77 -14.19
N ARG A 231 -8.35 18.77 -14.94
CA ARG A 231 -8.69 20.10 -14.40
C ARG A 231 -10.14 20.25 -14.00
N HIS A 232 -11.08 19.54 -14.64
CA HIS A 232 -12.52 19.70 -14.47
C HIS A 232 -13.20 18.41 -14.02
N HIS A 233 -14.36 18.57 -13.35
CA HIS A 233 -15.23 17.48 -12.89
C HIS A 233 -14.53 16.47 -11.97
N ALA A 234 -13.68 16.99 -11.05
CA ALA A 234 -12.83 16.15 -10.19
C ALA A 234 -13.65 15.16 -9.35
N GLY A 235 -14.76 15.60 -8.76
CA GLY A 235 -15.63 14.74 -7.96
C GLY A 235 -16.26 13.60 -8.78
N LEU A 236 -16.82 13.89 -9.96
CA LEU A 236 -17.41 12.87 -10.82
C LEU A 236 -16.37 11.88 -11.37
N LYS A 237 -15.19 12.38 -11.75
CA LYS A 237 -14.07 11.52 -12.21
C LYS A 237 -13.59 10.59 -11.11
N MET A 238 -13.53 11.06 -9.85
CA MET A 238 -13.16 10.21 -8.71
C MET A 238 -14.21 9.11 -8.49
N PHE A 239 -15.51 9.43 -8.50
CA PHE A 239 -16.55 8.43 -8.39
C PHE A 239 -16.55 7.44 -9.58
N GLY A 240 -16.34 7.95 -10.80
CA GLY A 240 -16.19 7.12 -12.00
C GLY A 240 -15.00 6.16 -11.89
N ALA A 241 -13.87 6.64 -11.40
CA ALA A 241 -12.68 5.82 -11.19
C ALA A 241 -12.94 4.69 -10.19
N VAL A 242 -13.54 4.99 -9.03
CA VAL A 242 -13.88 3.93 -8.05
C VAL A 242 -14.93 2.97 -8.61
N GLY A 243 -15.87 3.44 -9.43
CA GLY A 243 -16.82 2.59 -10.13
C GLY A 243 -16.14 1.64 -11.13
N VAL A 244 -15.18 2.15 -11.92
CA VAL A 244 -14.36 1.33 -12.84
C VAL A 244 -13.50 0.34 -12.06
N PHE A 245 -12.92 0.73 -10.92
CA PHE A 245 -12.21 -0.16 -10.01
C PHE A 245 -13.10 -1.33 -9.57
N GLY A 246 -14.32 -1.06 -9.08
CA GLY A 246 -15.27 -2.09 -8.69
C GLY A 246 -15.69 -3.00 -9.87
N LEU A 247 -15.94 -2.44 -11.06
CA LEU A 247 -16.28 -3.22 -12.25
C LEU A 247 -15.11 -4.11 -12.68
N ALA A 248 -13.90 -3.58 -12.70
CA ALA A 248 -12.69 -4.36 -13.02
C ALA A 248 -12.48 -5.49 -12.02
N THR A 249 -12.77 -5.26 -10.72
CA THR A 249 -12.75 -6.30 -9.69
C THR A 249 -13.77 -7.42 -9.99
N VAL A 250 -14.99 -7.08 -10.41
CA VAL A 250 -16.01 -8.07 -10.80
C VAL A 250 -15.56 -8.86 -12.03
N VAL A 251 -15.05 -8.18 -13.05
CA VAL A 251 -14.53 -8.84 -14.28
C VAL A 251 -13.39 -9.78 -13.94
N PHE A 252 -12.45 -9.35 -13.10
CA PHE A 252 -11.38 -10.21 -12.60
C PHE A 252 -11.95 -11.42 -11.84
N GLY A 253 -12.91 -11.20 -10.94
CA GLY A 253 -13.53 -12.24 -10.13
C GLY A 253 -14.23 -13.33 -10.95
N LEU A 254 -14.79 -12.98 -12.09
CA LEU A 254 -15.47 -13.93 -13.01
C LEU A 254 -14.53 -14.52 -14.05
N SER A 255 -13.30 -14.01 -14.18
CA SER A 255 -12.37 -14.42 -15.23
C SER A 255 -11.71 -15.76 -14.90
N THR A 256 -11.79 -16.69 -15.86
CA THR A 256 -11.03 -17.95 -15.85
C THR A 256 -9.89 -17.95 -16.89
N TRP A 257 -9.64 -16.82 -17.56
CA TRP A 257 -8.65 -16.67 -18.61
C TRP A 257 -7.58 -15.64 -18.20
N LEU A 258 -6.32 -16.08 -18.14
CA LEU A 258 -5.22 -15.26 -17.62
C LEU A 258 -5.07 -13.88 -18.29
N PRO A 259 -5.13 -13.73 -19.64
CA PRO A 259 -5.04 -12.42 -20.27
C PRO A 259 -6.15 -11.47 -19.86
N LEU A 260 -7.39 -11.95 -19.69
CA LEU A 260 -8.51 -11.13 -19.23
C LEU A 260 -8.32 -10.72 -17.78
N SER A 261 -7.84 -11.64 -16.93
CA SER A 261 -7.52 -11.36 -15.53
C SER A 261 -6.44 -10.29 -15.40
N VAL A 262 -5.38 -10.38 -16.19
CA VAL A 262 -4.30 -9.37 -16.27
C VAL A 262 -4.85 -8.02 -16.73
N ALA A 263 -5.63 -8.00 -17.82
CA ALA A 263 -6.21 -6.76 -18.34
C ALA A 263 -7.14 -6.10 -17.30
N ALA A 264 -7.99 -6.87 -16.62
CA ALA A 264 -8.86 -6.38 -15.57
C ALA A 264 -8.05 -5.77 -14.41
N LEU A 265 -6.97 -6.43 -13.97
CA LEU A 265 -6.10 -5.92 -12.90
C LEU A 265 -5.31 -4.67 -13.33
N VAL A 266 -4.90 -4.56 -14.59
CA VAL A 266 -4.28 -3.34 -15.15
C VAL A 266 -5.28 -2.18 -15.11
N VAL A 267 -6.52 -2.41 -15.55
CA VAL A 267 -7.59 -1.40 -15.49
C VAL A 267 -7.90 -1.01 -14.03
N LEU A 268 -7.94 -1.98 -13.14
CA LEU A 268 -8.12 -1.76 -11.69
C LEU A 268 -7.06 -0.82 -11.14
N GLY A 269 -5.78 -1.09 -11.39
CA GLY A 269 -4.68 -0.25 -10.93
C GLY A 269 -4.67 1.15 -11.56
N ALA A 270 -5.03 1.25 -12.85
CA ALA A 270 -5.19 2.54 -13.53
C ALA A 270 -6.30 3.38 -12.90
N ALA A 271 -7.45 2.76 -12.61
CA ALA A 271 -8.58 3.41 -11.97
C ALA A 271 -8.26 3.85 -10.53
N ASP A 272 -7.54 3.03 -9.76
CA ASP A 272 -7.10 3.37 -8.42
C ASP A 272 -6.25 4.63 -8.39
N VAL A 273 -5.25 4.76 -9.28
CA VAL A 273 -4.41 5.96 -9.37
C VAL A 273 -5.21 7.22 -9.66
N VAL A 274 -6.20 7.15 -10.53
CA VAL A 274 -7.09 8.31 -10.77
C VAL A 274 -7.76 8.75 -9.46
N SER A 275 -8.30 7.80 -8.71
CA SER A 275 -8.92 8.08 -7.40
C SER A 275 -7.90 8.65 -6.41
N VAL A 276 -6.71 8.05 -6.29
CA VAL A 276 -5.63 8.46 -5.39
C VAL A 276 -5.17 9.89 -5.68
N VAL A 277 -4.94 10.25 -6.96
CA VAL A 277 -4.48 11.59 -7.36
C VAL A 277 -5.53 12.65 -7.01
N ILE A 278 -6.80 12.42 -7.35
CA ILE A 278 -7.87 13.37 -7.05
C ILE A 278 -8.06 13.48 -5.53
N ARG A 279 -8.09 12.37 -4.81
CA ARG A 279 -8.24 12.33 -3.36
C ARG A 279 -7.09 13.09 -2.66
N SER A 280 -5.85 12.82 -3.04
CA SER A 280 -4.68 13.49 -2.47
C SER A 280 -4.73 15.00 -2.69
N ALA A 281 -5.15 15.44 -3.87
CA ALA A 281 -5.33 16.85 -4.18
C ALA A 281 -6.46 17.47 -3.32
N LEU A 282 -7.62 16.81 -3.24
CA LEU A 282 -8.75 17.28 -2.42
C LEU A 282 -8.36 17.41 -0.94
N VAL A 283 -7.66 16.42 -0.38
CA VAL A 283 -7.18 16.48 1.00
C VAL A 283 -6.22 17.64 1.21
N GLN A 284 -5.30 17.89 0.27
CA GLN A 284 -4.34 18.99 0.39
C GLN A 284 -5.00 20.37 0.26
N PHE A 285 -5.87 20.57 -0.73
CA PHE A 285 -6.52 21.87 -0.96
C PHE A 285 -7.60 22.19 0.08
N ALA A 286 -8.33 21.20 0.58
CA ALA A 286 -9.36 21.40 1.59
C ALA A 286 -8.81 21.50 3.03
N THR A 287 -7.49 21.37 3.22
CA THR A 287 -6.85 21.38 4.55
C THR A 287 -5.92 22.58 4.70
N PRO A 288 -6.16 23.47 5.68
CA PRO A 288 -5.25 24.57 6.00
C PRO A 288 -3.86 24.08 6.40
N ASP A 289 -2.82 24.89 6.15
CA ASP A 289 -1.42 24.50 6.35
C ASP A 289 -1.11 24.00 7.77
N HIS A 290 -1.66 24.65 8.80
CA HIS A 290 -1.47 24.28 10.20
C HIS A 290 -2.12 22.92 10.59
N MET A 291 -3.08 22.41 9.81
CA MET A 291 -3.74 21.11 10.02
C MET A 291 -3.26 20.02 9.05
N ARG A 292 -2.54 20.38 7.97
CA ARG A 292 -2.18 19.48 6.87
C ARG A 292 -1.42 18.24 7.35
N GLY A 293 -0.48 18.40 8.27
CA GLY A 293 0.26 17.27 8.83
C GLY A 293 -0.62 16.30 9.61
N ARG A 294 -1.57 16.80 10.41
CA ARG A 294 -2.48 16.00 11.23
C ARG A 294 -3.50 15.24 10.36
N VAL A 295 -4.07 15.92 9.37
CA VAL A 295 -5.02 15.30 8.42
C VAL A 295 -4.33 14.24 7.57
N ASN A 296 -3.12 14.50 7.06
CA ASN A 296 -2.36 13.51 6.29
C ASN A 296 -1.98 12.27 7.12
N ALA A 297 -1.58 12.46 8.39
CA ALA A 297 -1.29 11.35 9.28
C ALA A 297 -2.53 10.46 9.49
N MET A 298 -3.70 11.07 9.71
CA MET A 298 -4.96 10.34 9.83
C MET A 298 -5.36 9.64 8.53
N ASN A 299 -5.21 10.31 7.38
CA ASN A 299 -5.47 9.71 6.07
C ASN A 299 -4.59 8.47 5.83
N MET A 300 -3.31 8.53 6.15
CA MET A 300 -2.40 7.39 6.05
C MET A 300 -2.79 6.24 6.98
N LEU A 301 -3.23 6.56 8.21
CA LEU A 301 -3.72 5.56 9.15
C LEU A 301 -4.99 4.87 8.61
N PHE A 302 -5.93 5.62 8.06
CA PHE A 302 -7.14 5.06 7.46
C PHE A 302 -6.83 4.19 6.25
N ILE A 303 -5.94 4.63 5.35
CA ILE A 303 -5.49 3.83 4.19
C ILE A 303 -4.85 2.52 4.66
N GLY A 304 -3.94 2.57 5.63
CA GLY A 304 -3.29 1.38 6.15
C GLY A 304 -4.26 0.41 6.83
N ALA A 305 -5.19 0.93 7.63
CA ALA A 305 -6.21 0.13 8.29
C ALA A 305 -7.18 -0.50 7.29
N SER A 306 -7.67 0.25 6.31
CA SER A 306 -8.61 -0.27 5.30
C SER A 306 -7.99 -1.36 4.43
N ASN A 307 -6.73 -1.21 4.02
CA ASN A 307 -6.02 -2.25 3.28
C ASN A 307 -5.93 -3.56 4.08
N GLN A 308 -5.48 -3.49 5.34
CA GLN A 308 -5.32 -4.69 6.17
C GLN A 308 -6.65 -5.35 6.54
N LEU A 309 -7.66 -4.53 6.88
CA LEU A 309 -8.99 -5.04 7.16
C LEU A 309 -9.67 -5.60 5.91
N GLY A 310 -9.46 -5.00 4.75
CA GLY A 310 -9.97 -5.50 3.47
C GLY A 310 -9.34 -6.84 3.07
N GLU A 311 -8.03 -7.00 3.25
CA GLU A 311 -7.36 -8.29 3.04
C GLU A 311 -7.91 -9.37 3.98
N PHE A 312 -8.14 -9.04 5.24
CA PHE A 312 -8.71 -9.95 6.23
C PHE A 312 -10.16 -10.29 5.89
N GLU A 313 -10.99 -9.29 5.60
CA GLU A 313 -12.40 -9.46 5.21
C GLU A 313 -12.51 -10.37 3.99
N SER A 314 -11.73 -10.09 2.93
CA SER A 314 -11.71 -10.90 1.71
C SER A 314 -11.31 -12.34 1.97
N GLY A 315 -10.35 -12.56 2.88
CA GLY A 315 -9.96 -13.91 3.31
C GLY A 315 -11.07 -14.66 4.05
N VAL A 316 -11.79 -13.98 4.95
CA VAL A 316 -12.93 -14.56 5.69
C VAL A 316 -14.09 -14.85 4.75
N THR A 317 -14.44 -13.89 3.90
CA THR A 317 -15.53 -14.03 2.92
C THR A 317 -15.22 -15.15 1.93
N ALA A 318 -13.97 -15.28 1.47
CA ALA A 318 -13.56 -16.38 0.61
C ALA A 318 -13.64 -17.76 1.33
N ALA A 319 -13.31 -17.81 2.62
CA ALA A 319 -13.43 -19.05 3.40
C ALA A 319 -14.89 -19.50 3.62
N LEU A 320 -15.83 -18.56 3.68
CA LEU A 320 -17.25 -18.82 3.92
C LEU A 320 -18.04 -19.07 2.64
N LEU A 321 -17.81 -18.26 1.61
CA LEU A 321 -18.61 -18.24 0.38
C LEU A 321 -17.85 -18.78 -0.85
N GLY A 322 -16.55 -19.00 -0.73
CA GLY A 322 -15.66 -19.32 -1.85
C GLY A 322 -14.98 -18.10 -2.44
N THR A 323 -13.89 -18.35 -3.16
CA THR A 323 -12.98 -17.28 -3.67
C THR A 323 -13.63 -16.37 -4.72
N VAL A 324 -14.34 -16.96 -5.70
CA VAL A 324 -15.00 -16.19 -6.78
C VAL A 324 -16.13 -15.33 -6.22
N PRO A 325 -17.08 -15.84 -5.43
CA PRO A 325 -18.12 -15.01 -4.81
C PRO A 325 -17.55 -13.88 -3.95
N ALA A 326 -16.47 -14.13 -3.18
CA ALA A 326 -15.86 -13.10 -2.34
C ALA A 326 -15.36 -11.91 -3.17
N VAL A 327 -14.62 -12.17 -4.25
CA VAL A 327 -14.11 -11.10 -5.13
C VAL A 327 -15.24 -10.36 -5.84
N VAL A 328 -16.23 -11.10 -6.34
CA VAL A 328 -17.39 -10.49 -7.05
C VAL A 328 -18.21 -9.62 -6.10
N LEU A 329 -18.49 -10.11 -4.89
CA LEU A 329 -19.21 -9.32 -3.86
C LEU A 329 -18.41 -8.08 -3.45
N GLY A 330 -17.10 -8.18 -3.33
CA GLY A 330 -16.22 -7.06 -3.06
C GLY A 330 -16.28 -5.98 -4.15
N GLY A 331 -16.22 -6.38 -5.42
CA GLY A 331 -16.37 -5.46 -6.55
C GLY A 331 -17.76 -4.81 -6.62
N ILE A 332 -18.84 -5.59 -6.43
CA ILE A 332 -20.19 -5.07 -6.33
C ILE A 332 -20.33 -4.11 -5.14
N GLY A 333 -19.75 -4.46 -3.98
CA GLY A 333 -19.73 -3.62 -2.80
C GLY A 333 -19.09 -2.26 -3.07
N SER A 334 -17.95 -2.23 -3.76
CA SER A 334 -17.29 -0.98 -4.17
C SER A 334 -18.19 -0.12 -5.07
N ILE A 335 -18.91 -0.73 -6.03
CA ILE A 335 -19.88 -0.01 -6.88
C ILE A 335 -21.05 0.54 -6.06
N VAL A 336 -21.60 -0.25 -5.14
CA VAL A 336 -22.71 0.17 -4.25
C VAL A 336 -22.27 1.35 -3.38
N ILE A 337 -21.05 1.31 -2.84
CA ILE A 337 -20.48 2.42 -2.06
C ILE A 337 -20.40 3.69 -2.91
N VAL A 338 -19.92 3.62 -4.14
CA VAL A 338 -19.90 4.77 -5.05
C VAL A 338 -21.31 5.39 -5.21
N LEU A 339 -22.31 4.58 -5.52
CA LEU A 339 -23.68 5.04 -5.72
C LEU A 339 -24.28 5.65 -4.43
N LEU A 340 -23.99 5.06 -3.28
CA LEU A 340 -24.41 5.57 -1.99
C LEU A 340 -23.73 6.90 -1.66
N TRP A 341 -22.39 7.00 -1.84
CA TRP A 341 -21.63 8.22 -1.56
C TRP A 341 -21.99 9.38 -2.47
N MET A 342 -22.33 9.10 -3.74
CA MET A 342 -22.85 10.13 -4.65
C MET A 342 -24.15 10.77 -4.13
N ARG A 343 -24.93 10.05 -3.32
CA ARG A 343 -26.16 10.57 -2.68
C ARG A 343 -25.89 11.21 -1.33
N VAL A 344 -25.04 10.60 -0.50
CA VAL A 344 -24.75 11.06 0.87
C VAL A 344 -23.85 12.29 0.87
N PHE A 345 -22.94 12.42 -0.10
CA PHE A 345 -21.99 13.53 -0.21
C PHE A 345 -22.17 14.32 -1.52
N PRO A 346 -23.31 15.02 -1.71
CA PRO A 346 -23.55 15.80 -2.94
C PRO A 346 -22.54 16.94 -3.13
N ALA A 347 -21.95 17.45 -2.04
CA ALA A 347 -20.89 18.46 -2.10
C ALA A 347 -19.66 17.92 -2.83
N LEU A 348 -19.24 16.67 -2.57
CA LEU A 348 -18.13 16.03 -3.24
C LEU A 348 -18.39 15.81 -4.73
N ARG A 349 -19.60 15.41 -5.10
CA ARG A 349 -20.02 15.26 -6.50
C ARG A 349 -19.93 16.56 -7.29
N ARG A 350 -20.18 17.70 -6.64
CA ARG A 350 -20.21 19.05 -7.27
C ARG A 350 -18.83 19.68 -7.38
N VAL A 351 -17.78 19.06 -6.87
CA VAL A 351 -16.42 19.58 -7.00
C VAL A 351 -15.99 19.49 -8.47
N ASP A 352 -15.93 20.66 -9.11
CA ASP A 352 -15.50 20.79 -10.50
C ASP A 352 -13.99 21.01 -10.57
N ASN A 353 -13.48 22.06 -9.97
CA ASN A 353 -12.08 22.45 -10.02
C ASN A 353 -11.41 22.27 -8.64
N LEU A 354 -10.27 21.59 -8.62
CA LEU A 354 -9.48 21.34 -7.41
C LEU A 354 -8.94 22.64 -6.80
N GLU A 355 -8.54 23.60 -7.64
CA GLU A 355 -7.97 24.89 -7.20
C GLU A 355 -9.00 25.81 -6.56
N ALA A 356 -10.30 25.66 -6.87
CA ALA A 356 -11.36 26.47 -6.28
C ALA A 356 -11.59 26.23 -4.78
N LEU A 357 -11.03 25.14 -4.23
CA LEU A 357 -11.14 24.78 -2.81
C LEU A 357 -10.07 25.47 -1.94
N SER A 358 -9.06 26.08 -2.54
CA SER A 358 -7.99 26.79 -1.82
C SER A 358 -8.32 28.26 -1.52
N ARG A 359 -9.44 28.75 -2.03
CA ARG A 359 -9.99 30.11 -1.76
C ARG A 359 -11.11 30.03 -0.72
#